data_1082b745ddc5bbd84d082c6b30bb0681
#
_entry.id   1082b745ddc5bbd84d082c6b30bb0681
#
_cell.length_a   1.000
_cell.length_b   1.000
_cell.length_c   1.000
_cell.angle_alpha   90.00
_cell.angle_beta   90.00
_cell.angle_gamma   90.00
#
_symmetry.space_group_name_H-M   'P 1'
#
loop_
_entity.id
_entity.type
_entity.pdbx_description
1 polymer ?
#
loop_
_entity_poly.entity_id
_entity_poly.type
_entity_poly.pdbx_seq_one_letter_code
_entity_poly.pdbx_strand_id
1 'polypeptide(L)'
;MHAVGIKRELLDKHRWLAASVYKAFFQAKRLAEAEFFESVGLKIGLPWINAEYEETNRVMGQDFWPYGAAENHKVMSTMARYSCEQGLSVRLLAVEEMFAQGHVSETKV
;
A
#
# COMPACT_ATOMS: atom_id res chain seq x y z
N MET A 1 7.91 3.77 -1.66
CA MET A 1 7.06 2.78 -0.96
C MET A 1 6.86 3.26 0.47
N HIS A 2 5.65 3.14 1.00
CA HIS A 2 5.32 3.58 2.36
C HIS A 2 4.70 2.41 3.12
N ALA A 3 4.94 2.36 4.42
CA ALA A 3 4.34 1.36 5.31
C ALA A 3 3.81 2.06 6.57
N VAL A 4 2.75 1.51 7.15
CA VAL A 4 2.19 1.96 8.41
C VAL A 4 2.64 1.00 9.51
N GLY A 5 3.35 1.53 10.50
CA GLY A 5 3.78 0.77 11.67
C GLY A 5 2.81 0.90 12.83
N ILE A 6 2.49 -0.22 13.44
CA ILE A 6 1.68 -0.28 14.67
C ILE A 6 2.53 -0.91 15.76
N LYS A 7 2.52 -0.33 16.96
CA LYS A 7 3.22 -0.90 18.12
C LYS A 7 2.72 -2.32 18.39
N ARG A 8 3.65 -3.27 18.56
CA ARG A 8 3.32 -4.69 18.81
C ARG A 8 2.40 -4.89 20.01
N GLU A 9 2.66 -4.16 21.11
CA GLU A 9 1.82 -4.19 22.30
C GLU A 9 0.34 -3.88 22.02
N LEU A 10 0.07 -2.97 21.07
CA LEU A 10 -1.31 -2.65 20.68
C LEU A 10 -1.93 -3.76 19.84
N LEU A 11 -1.15 -4.41 18.95
CA LEU A 11 -1.62 -5.54 18.17
C LEU A 11 -1.91 -6.76 19.04
N ASP A 12 -1.07 -7.03 20.02
CA ASP A 12 -1.25 -8.13 20.97
C ASP A 12 -2.51 -7.94 21.82
N LYS A 13 -2.78 -6.68 22.20
CA LYS A 13 -3.96 -6.30 22.97
C LYS A 13 -5.25 -6.25 22.14
N HIS A 14 -5.12 -5.86 20.88
CA HIS A 14 -6.24 -5.60 19.98
C HIS A 14 -6.01 -6.24 18.61
N ARG A 15 -6.24 -7.53 18.51
CA ARG A 15 -5.98 -8.32 17.28
C ARG A 15 -6.72 -7.81 16.04
N TRP A 16 -7.88 -7.15 16.25
CA TRP A 16 -8.67 -6.55 15.17
C TRP A 16 -8.07 -5.26 14.60
N LEU A 17 -7.10 -4.64 15.30
CA LEU A 17 -6.61 -3.30 14.99
C LEU A 17 -5.94 -3.22 13.61
N ALA A 18 -5.09 -4.19 13.25
CA ALA A 18 -4.42 -4.21 11.96
C ALA A 18 -5.42 -4.23 10.80
N ALA A 19 -6.45 -5.07 10.88
CA ALA A 19 -7.48 -5.17 9.85
C ALA A 19 -8.31 -3.88 9.74
N SER A 20 -8.66 -3.26 10.87
CA SER A 20 -9.41 -2.00 10.88
C SER A 20 -8.61 -0.84 10.29
N VAL A 21 -7.32 -0.73 10.64
CA VAL A 21 -6.44 0.29 10.08
C VAL A 21 -6.26 0.09 8.58
N TYR A 22 -6.00 -1.15 8.14
CA TYR A 22 -5.91 -1.48 6.71
C TYR A 22 -7.18 -1.07 5.95
N LYS A 23 -8.35 -1.45 6.48
CA LYS A 23 -9.65 -1.10 5.88
C LYS A 23 -9.84 0.41 5.78
N ALA A 24 -9.49 1.16 6.82
CA ALA A 24 -9.60 2.61 6.82
C ALA A 24 -8.72 3.26 5.74
N PHE A 25 -7.45 2.83 5.62
CA PHE A 25 -6.55 3.31 4.58
C PHE A 25 -7.03 2.91 3.18
N PHE A 26 -7.53 1.69 3.02
CA PHE A 26 -8.06 1.22 1.73
C PHE A 26 -9.28 2.04 1.29
N GLN A 27 -10.19 2.34 2.21
CA GLN A 27 -11.34 3.21 1.93
C GLN A 27 -10.91 4.64 1.60
N ALA A 28 -9.95 5.19 2.34
CA ALA A 28 -9.40 6.53 2.07
C ALA A 28 -8.75 6.59 0.67
N LYS A 29 -7.98 5.56 0.28
CA LYS A 29 -7.43 5.43 -1.06
C LYS A 29 -8.53 5.47 -2.13
N ARG A 30 -9.57 4.66 -1.99
CA ARG A 30 -10.69 4.62 -2.95
C ARG A 30 -11.40 5.95 -3.09
N LEU A 31 -11.60 6.66 -1.98
CA LEU A 31 -12.20 7.99 -2.01
C LEU A 31 -11.31 8.99 -2.75
N ALA A 32 -10.00 8.97 -2.47
CA ALA A 32 -9.04 9.84 -3.15
C ALA A 32 -8.95 9.53 -4.65
N GLU A 33 -8.93 8.25 -5.04
CA GLU A 33 -8.89 7.84 -6.45
C GLU A 33 -10.16 8.24 -7.20
N ALA A 34 -11.33 8.13 -6.58
CA ALA A 34 -12.58 8.57 -7.18
C ALA A 34 -12.58 10.07 -7.52
N GLU A 35 -11.84 10.88 -6.77
CA GLU A 35 -11.71 12.31 -7.02
C GLU A 35 -10.90 12.64 -8.28
N PHE A 36 -10.01 11.77 -8.73
CA PHE A 36 -9.24 11.96 -9.97
C PHE A 36 -10.10 11.82 -11.24
N PHE A 37 -11.25 11.16 -11.15
CA PHE A 37 -12.21 11.03 -12.25
C PHE A 37 -13.17 12.24 -12.36
N GLU A 38 -13.27 13.07 -11.33
CA GLU A 38 -14.09 14.26 -11.31
C GLU A 38 -13.51 15.35 -12.22
N SER A 39 -14.00 15.41 -13.47
CA SER A 39 -13.55 16.41 -14.46
C SER A 39 -14.19 17.80 -14.29
N VAL A 40 -15.24 17.92 -13.48
CA VAL A 40 -16.03 19.15 -13.34
C VAL A 40 -15.35 20.20 -12.45
N GLY A 41 -14.47 19.76 -11.56
CA GLY A 41 -13.67 20.66 -10.71
C GLY A 41 -12.35 20.01 -10.33
N LEU A 42 -11.25 20.57 -10.85
CA LEU A 42 -9.91 20.11 -10.49
C LEU A 42 -9.67 20.37 -8.99
N LYS A 43 -9.50 19.30 -8.21
CA LYS A 43 -9.16 19.39 -6.77
C LYS A 43 -7.68 19.69 -6.53
N ILE A 44 -6.85 19.48 -7.54
CA ILE A 44 -5.43 19.77 -7.55
C ILE A 44 -5.18 20.81 -8.63
N GLY A 45 -4.40 21.84 -8.30
CA GLY A 45 -4.08 22.94 -9.23
C GLY A 45 -3.16 22.56 -10.41
N LEU A 46 -3.24 21.31 -10.88
CA LEU A 46 -2.48 20.82 -12.04
C LEU A 46 -3.43 20.62 -13.22
N PRO A 47 -3.33 21.46 -14.28
CA PRO A 47 -4.27 21.42 -15.41
C PRO A 47 -4.33 20.07 -16.15
N TRP A 48 -3.23 19.33 -16.16
CA TRP A 48 -3.10 18.06 -16.89
C TRP A 48 -3.29 16.81 -16.03
N ILE A 49 -3.76 16.96 -14.80
CA ILE A 49 -3.87 15.83 -13.84
C ILE A 49 -4.71 14.67 -14.40
N ASN A 50 -5.81 14.96 -15.09
CA ASN A 50 -6.67 13.92 -15.65
C ASN A 50 -5.96 13.15 -16.77
N ALA A 51 -5.25 13.84 -17.67
CA ALA A 51 -4.50 13.21 -18.75
C ALA A 51 -3.35 12.34 -18.19
N GLU A 52 -2.62 12.82 -17.19
CA GLU A 52 -1.59 12.04 -16.51
C GLU A 52 -2.15 10.83 -15.78
N TYR A 53 -3.33 10.95 -15.18
CA TYR A 53 -3.99 9.83 -14.52
C TYR A 53 -4.44 8.76 -15.54
N GLU A 54 -5.04 9.17 -16.66
CA GLU A 54 -5.43 8.27 -17.75
C GLU A 54 -4.22 7.54 -18.34
N GLU A 55 -3.11 8.25 -18.60
CA GLU A 55 -1.88 7.66 -19.11
C GLU A 55 -1.25 6.69 -18.10
N THR A 56 -1.25 7.05 -16.81
CA THR A 56 -0.78 6.16 -15.75
C THR A 56 -1.59 4.87 -15.72
N ASN A 57 -2.92 4.96 -15.78
CA ASN A 57 -3.80 3.79 -15.85
C ASN A 57 -3.56 2.94 -17.10
N ARG A 58 -3.30 3.57 -18.23
CA ARG A 58 -3.01 2.87 -19.49
C ARG A 58 -1.71 2.06 -19.40
N VAL A 59 -0.67 2.61 -18.78
CA VAL A 59 0.67 2.00 -18.69
C VAL A 59 0.78 1.01 -17.54
N MET A 60 0.23 1.35 -16.38
CA MET A 60 0.44 0.60 -15.13
C MET A 60 -0.79 -0.21 -14.66
N GLY A 61 -1.94 -0.01 -15.30
CA GLY A 61 -3.22 -0.60 -14.90
C GLY A 61 -3.97 0.28 -13.89
N GLN A 62 -5.23 -0.07 -13.65
CA GLN A 62 -6.14 0.74 -12.82
C GLN A 62 -5.69 0.84 -11.35
N ASP A 63 -5.07 -0.19 -10.80
CA ASP A 63 -4.49 -0.16 -9.47
C ASP A 63 -2.95 -0.08 -9.56
N PHE A 64 -2.45 1.10 -9.92
CA PHE A 64 -1.02 1.36 -10.07
C PHE A 64 -0.27 1.49 -8.73
N TRP A 65 -1.01 1.61 -7.61
CA TRP A 65 -0.47 1.57 -6.25
C TRP A 65 -1.26 0.60 -5.36
N PRO A 66 -1.12 -0.72 -5.61
CA PRO A 66 -1.86 -1.72 -4.86
C PRO A 66 -1.46 -1.71 -3.39
N TYR A 67 -2.46 -1.82 -2.52
CA TYR A 67 -2.25 -2.07 -1.10
C TYR A 67 -2.23 -3.57 -0.85
N GLY A 68 -1.38 -3.99 0.06
CA GLY A 68 -1.27 -5.38 0.48
C GLY A 68 0.14 -5.96 0.30
N ALA A 69 0.48 -6.92 1.16
CA ALA A 69 1.78 -7.58 1.11
C ALA A 69 1.88 -8.55 -0.08
N ALA A 70 0.77 -9.21 -0.43
CA ALA A 70 0.72 -10.18 -1.52
C ALA A 70 0.96 -9.50 -2.88
N GLU A 71 0.24 -8.42 -3.15
CA GLU A 71 0.33 -7.64 -4.39
C GLU A 71 1.72 -6.99 -4.56
N ASN A 72 2.34 -6.64 -3.44
CA ASN A 72 3.66 -6.01 -3.41
C ASN A 72 4.82 -6.97 -3.10
N HIS A 73 4.59 -8.28 -3.06
CA HIS A 73 5.57 -9.27 -2.63
C HIS A 73 6.90 -9.17 -3.39
N LYS A 74 6.85 -9.05 -4.72
CA LYS A 74 8.05 -8.94 -5.57
C LYS A 74 8.89 -7.70 -5.23
N VAL A 75 8.23 -6.57 -5.02
CA VAL A 75 8.91 -5.29 -4.70
C VAL A 75 9.52 -5.37 -3.31
N MET A 76 8.79 -5.92 -2.34
CA MET A 76 9.24 -6.05 -0.96
C MET A 76 10.37 -7.06 -0.79
N SER A 77 10.29 -8.21 -1.44
CA SER A 77 11.38 -9.21 -1.43
C SER A 77 12.65 -8.66 -2.07
N THR A 78 12.52 -7.87 -3.14
CA THR A 78 13.67 -7.19 -3.77
C THR A 78 14.29 -6.15 -2.84
N MET A 79 13.46 -5.36 -2.16
CA MET A 79 13.91 -4.39 -1.16
C MET A 79 14.63 -5.07 0.01
N ALA A 80 14.08 -6.16 0.54
CA ALA A 80 14.70 -6.95 1.61
C ALA A 80 16.06 -7.50 1.19
N ARG A 81 16.16 -8.01 -0.03
CA ARG A 81 17.42 -8.48 -0.61
C ARG A 81 18.45 -7.36 -0.69
N TYR A 82 18.12 -6.21 -1.25
CA TYR A 82 19.02 -5.08 -1.35
C TYR A 82 19.46 -4.55 0.03
N SER A 83 18.54 -4.51 0.99
CA SER A 83 18.84 -4.12 2.37
C SER A 83 19.88 -5.06 3.00
N CYS A 84 19.78 -6.37 2.75
CA CYS A 84 20.74 -7.35 3.23
C CYS A 84 22.08 -7.25 2.50
N GLU A 85 22.06 -7.20 1.17
CA GLU A 85 23.29 -7.10 0.33
C GLU A 85 24.10 -5.83 0.64
N GLN A 86 23.42 -4.73 0.99
CA GLN A 86 24.06 -3.45 1.34
C GLN A 86 24.41 -3.34 2.83
N GLY A 87 24.18 -4.37 3.63
CA GLY A 87 24.52 -4.38 5.06
C GLY A 87 23.62 -3.52 5.93
N LEU A 88 22.46 -3.09 5.44
CA LEU A 88 21.46 -2.34 6.20
C LEU A 88 20.65 -3.25 7.13
N SER A 89 20.48 -4.50 6.76
CA SER A 89 19.92 -5.54 7.64
C SER A 89 20.92 -6.66 7.86
N VAL A 90 20.91 -7.22 9.06
CA VAL A 90 21.84 -8.30 9.45
C VAL A 90 21.53 -9.64 8.79
N ARG A 91 20.34 -9.79 8.25
CA ARG A 91 19.89 -10.99 7.52
C ARG A 91 18.84 -10.65 6.48
N LEU A 92 18.64 -11.56 5.54
CA LEU A 92 17.52 -11.50 4.63
C LEU A 92 16.21 -11.77 5.39
N LEU A 93 15.27 -10.82 5.31
CA LEU A 93 13.93 -10.94 5.89
C LEU A 93 12.94 -11.47 4.85
N ALA A 94 12.11 -12.43 5.23
CA ALA A 94 10.96 -12.82 4.42
C ALA A 94 9.86 -11.74 4.51
N VAL A 95 9.09 -11.56 3.43
CA VAL A 95 8.03 -10.54 3.41
C VAL A 95 7.00 -10.81 4.50
N GLU A 96 6.69 -12.07 4.76
CA GLU A 96 5.74 -12.52 5.78
C GLU A 96 6.18 -12.17 7.21
N GLU A 97 7.48 -12.04 7.45
CA GLU A 97 8.02 -11.61 8.76
C GLU A 97 7.84 -10.11 9.02
N MET A 98 7.69 -9.30 7.96
CA MET A 98 7.61 -7.84 8.07
C MET A 98 6.21 -7.36 8.44
N PHE A 99 5.17 -8.19 8.22
CA PHE A 99 3.78 -7.78 8.38
C PHE A 99 3.07 -8.59 9.45
N ALA A 100 2.05 -7.97 10.04
CA ALA A 100 1.14 -8.65 10.96
C ALA A 100 0.46 -9.83 10.25
N GLN A 101 0.62 -11.04 10.77
CA GLN A 101 0.08 -12.25 10.15
C GLN A 101 -1.44 -12.34 10.29
N GLY A 102 -2.11 -12.82 9.26
CA GLY A 102 -3.50 -13.27 9.31
C GLY A 102 -4.57 -12.22 9.00
N HIS A 103 -4.23 -10.98 8.64
CA HIS A 103 -5.28 -9.95 8.50
C HIS A 103 -5.22 -9.09 7.23
N VAL A 104 -4.26 -9.30 6.32
CA VAL A 104 -4.01 -8.34 5.24
C VAL A 104 -4.26 -8.91 3.83
N SER A 105 -4.47 -10.21 3.68
CA SER A 105 -4.59 -10.82 2.34
C SER A 105 -6.00 -11.25 1.90
N GLU A 106 -7.03 -11.21 2.75
CA GLU A 106 -8.33 -11.80 2.40
C GLU A 106 -9.57 -11.02 2.84
N THR A 107 -9.47 -9.75 3.16
CA THR A 107 -10.71 -8.99 3.34
C THR A 107 -11.18 -8.50 1.97
N LYS A 108 -11.93 -9.33 1.26
CA LYS A 108 -12.81 -8.85 0.19
C LYS A 108 -13.74 -7.80 0.82
N VAL A 109 -13.55 -6.56 0.45
CA VAL A 109 -14.45 -5.45 0.75
C VAL A 109 -15.48 -5.36 -0.38
#